data_9c0bde374baf4d3409ef599080ddf34d
#
_entry.id   9c0bde374baf4d3409ef599080ddf34d
#
_cell.length_a   1.000
_cell.length_b   1.000
_cell.length_c   1.000
_cell.angle_alpha   90.00
_cell.angle_beta   90.00
_cell.angle_gamma   90.00
#
_symmetry.space_group_name_H-M   'P 1'
#
loop_
_entity.id
_entity.type
_entity.pdbx_description
1 polymer ?
#
loop_
_entity_poly.entity_id
_entity_poly.type
_entity_poly.pdbx_seq_one_letter_code
_entity_poly.pdbx_strand_id
1 'polypeptide(L)'
;VEKAEGVDNILAVKATGEFTEDTNISAVVEGGKFYTFNLHYAPFPERFSFVIDKEKTQRVAILDERERSSEQKERIRQAISKRIPLDLGLKDKNAGMEFEVGNIFIDGDILLLRMTLTNRTQIGYTTDFMRFYIQDAKIHKKTAVQQIEQNILFAFDYPEEIPAHESRTFTVAMNK
;
A
#
# COMPACT_ATOMS: atom_id res chain seq x y z
N VAL A 1 24.40 12.89 11.04
CA VAL A 1 23.01 13.26 10.71
C VAL A 1 22.57 14.33 11.69
N GLU A 2 22.18 15.46 11.20
CA GLU A 2 21.71 16.57 12.03
C GLU A 2 20.29 16.93 11.63
N LYS A 3 19.45 17.17 12.64
CA LYS A 3 18.13 17.79 12.44
C LYS A 3 18.37 19.30 12.34
N ALA A 4 17.82 19.95 11.32
CA ALA A 4 17.93 21.41 11.21
C ALA A 4 17.19 22.07 12.37
N GLU A 5 17.87 22.98 13.10
CA GLU A 5 17.24 23.71 14.21
C GLU A 5 16.07 24.58 13.70
N GLY A 6 14.92 24.43 14.34
CA GLY A 6 13.72 25.22 14.04
C GLY A 6 12.91 24.77 12.83
N VAL A 7 13.26 23.64 12.20
CA VAL A 7 12.53 23.09 11.04
C VAL A 7 12.30 21.60 11.25
N ASP A 8 11.07 21.20 11.50
CA ASP A 8 10.72 19.82 11.86
C ASP A 8 10.65 18.84 10.68
N ASN A 9 10.71 19.34 9.46
CA ASN A 9 10.53 18.57 8.21
C ASN A 9 11.80 18.46 7.35
N ILE A 10 12.97 18.85 7.87
CA ILE A 10 14.25 18.76 7.15
C ILE A 10 15.19 17.82 7.90
N LEU A 11 15.68 16.80 7.21
CA LEU A 11 16.75 15.92 7.65
C LEU A 11 18.02 16.26 6.86
N ALA A 12 19.04 16.79 7.53
CA ALA A 12 20.34 17.04 6.93
C ALA A 12 21.26 15.84 7.13
N VAL A 13 21.87 15.36 6.06
CA VAL A 13 22.81 14.25 6.06
C VAL A 13 24.11 14.71 5.45
N LYS A 14 25.22 14.52 6.18
CA LYS A 14 26.57 14.84 5.71
C LYS A 14 27.48 13.67 5.97
N ALA A 15 28.25 13.26 4.98
CA ALA A 15 29.33 12.29 5.15
C ALA A 15 30.47 12.92 5.95
N THR A 16 30.99 12.19 6.94
CA THR A 16 32.18 12.59 7.72
C THR A 16 33.50 12.13 7.07
N GLY A 17 33.42 11.29 6.05
CA GLY A 17 34.51 10.75 5.27
C GLY A 17 34.00 10.01 4.05
N GLU A 18 34.93 9.60 3.19
CA GLU A 18 34.62 8.75 2.04
C GLU A 18 34.27 7.34 2.49
N PHE A 19 33.30 6.71 1.82
CA PHE A 19 32.94 5.30 2.01
C PHE A 19 32.63 4.67 0.66
N THR A 20 32.99 3.40 0.51
CA THR A 20 32.86 2.64 -0.75
C THR A 20 31.67 1.70 -0.74
N GLU A 21 31.19 1.31 0.44
CA GLU A 21 30.03 0.43 0.59
C GLU A 21 28.79 1.26 0.81
N ASP A 22 27.72 0.90 0.14
CA ASP A 22 26.43 1.54 0.35
C ASP A 22 25.97 1.33 1.80
N THR A 23 25.45 2.38 2.38
CA THR A 23 24.88 2.34 3.73
C THR A 23 23.43 2.85 3.70
N ASN A 24 22.75 2.75 4.82
CA ASN A 24 21.37 3.23 4.90
C ASN A 24 21.15 4.19 6.06
N ILE A 25 20.15 5.02 5.91
CA ILE A 25 19.61 5.83 6.99
C ILE A 25 18.10 5.63 7.05
N SER A 26 17.57 5.47 8.27
CA SER A 26 16.16 5.34 8.51
C SER A 26 15.64 6.52 9.33
N ALA A 27 14.50 7.04 8.95
CA ALA A 27 13.82 8.13 9.63
C ALA A 27 12.38 7.74 9.98
N VAL A 28 12.00 7.97 11.23
CA VAL A 28 10.62 7.87 11.67
C VAL A 28 10.07 9.28 11.81
N VAL A 29 8.98 9.57 11.13
CA VAL A 29 8.32 10.88 11.19
C VAL A 29 7.04 10.81 12.00
N GLU A 30 6.52 11.98 12.35
CA GLU A 30 5.24 12.11 13.05
C GLU A 30 4.12 11.36 12.30
N GLY A 31 3.29 10.64 13.04
CA GLY A 31 2.29 9.72 12.47
C GLY A 31 2.80 8.30 12.24
N GLY A 32 4.02 7.95 12.71
CA GLY A 32 4.57 6.59 12.67
C GLY A 32 5.04 6.13 11.29
N LYS A 33 5.19 7.03 10.34
CA LYS A 33 5.72 6.70 9.01
C LYS A 33 7.22 6.47 9.09
N PHE A 34 7.66 5.40 8.45
CA PHE A 34 9.06 4.98 8.41
C PHE A 34 9.61 5.14 6.99
N TYR A 35 10.78 5.78 6.88
CA TYR A 35 11.48 5.95 5.61
C TYR A 35 12.88 5.39 5.73
N THR A 36 13.32 4.64 4.73
CA THR A 36 14.69 4.17 4.61
C THR A 36 15.29 4.66 3.31
N PHE A 37 16.49 5.21 3.38
CA PHE A 37 17.25 5.72 2.24
C PHE A 37 18.56 4.96 2.14
N ASN A 38 18.87 4.46 0.95
CA ASN A 38 20.21 3.97 0.64
C ASN A 38 21.10 5.16 0.31
N LEU A 39 22.25 5.21 0.96
CA LEU A 39 23.23 6.27 0.79
C LEU A 39 24.43 5.71 0.05
N HIS A 40 24.77 6.38 -1.04
CA HIS A 40 25.98 6.17 -1.82
C HIS A 40 26.86 7.42 -1.73
N TYR A 41 28.14 7.25 -1.49
CA TYR A 41 29.07 8.37 -1.44
C TYR A 41 29.42 8.83 -2.87
N ALA A 42 29.24 10.11 -3.13
CA ALA A 42 29.69 10.76 -4.36
C ALA A 42 30.44 12.06 -4.00
N PRO A 43 31.70 12.25 -4.45
CA PRO A 43 32.46 13.47 -4.16
C PRO A 43 31.80 14.71 -4.77
N PHE A 44 31.05 14.55 -5.87
CA PHE A 44 30.30 15.60 -6.55
C PHE A 44 28.89 15.09 -6.85
N PRO A 45 27.96 15.13 -5.88
CA PRO A 45 26.60 14.66 -6.10
C PRO A 45 25.84 15.58 -7.06
N GLU A 46 25.07 15.00 -7.98
CA GLU A 46 24.26 15.76 -8.93
C GLU A 46 23.13 16.55 -8.26
N ARG A 47 22.69 16.11 -7.08
CA ARG A 47 21.62 16.75 -6.31
C ARG A 47 21.98 16.80 -4.83
N PHE A 48 21.72 17.96 -4.22
CA PHE A 48 21.97 18.22 -2.80
C PHE A 48 20.71 18.18 -1.93
N SER A 49 19.54 18.16 -2.55
CA SER A 49 18.26 18.13 -1.82
C SER A 49 17.22 17.30 -2.55
N PHE A 50 16.42 16.63 -1.77
CA PHE A 50 15.27 15.84 -2.23
C PHE A 50 14.05 16.26 -1.44
N VAL A 51 12.94 16.49 -2.13
CA VAL A 51 11.63 16.69 -1.51
C VAL A 51 10.93 15.35 -1.53
N ILE A 52 10.56 14.88 -0.35
CA ILE A 52 9.73 13.68 -0.19
C ILE A 52 8.28 14.16 -0.24
N ASP A 53 7.68 14.08 -1.41
CA ASP A 53 6.31 14.50 -1.60
C ASP A 53 5.34 13.42 -1.05
N LYS A 54 4.33 13.85 -0.31
CA LYS A 54 3.31 12.96 0.28
C LYS A 54 2.59 12.13 -0.80
N GLU A 55 2.42 12.68 -1.98
CA GLU A 55 1.72 12.01 -3.08
C GLU A 55 2.52 10.88 -3.72
N LYS A 56 3.86 10.97 -3.73
CA LYS A 56 4.73 9.92 -4.27
C LYS A 56 5.14 8.86 -3.24
N THR A 57 5.05 9.17 -1.96
CA THR A 57 5.57 8.32 -0.88
C THR A 57 4.62 7.18 -0.50
N GLN A 58 3.34 7.25 -0.88
CA GLN A 58 2.40 6.15 -0.64
C GLN A 58 2.71 4.87 -1.44
N ARG A 59 3.64 4.95 -2.41
CA ARG A 59 4.04 3.78 -3.23
C ARG A 59 5.21 2.97 -2.67
N VAL A 60 5.85 3.39 -1.59
CA VAL A 60 7.13 2.78 -1.16
C VAL A 60 7.06 2.02 0.17
N ALA A 61 5.97 2.02 0.85
CA ALA A 61 5.90 1.45 2.20
C ALA A 61 5.48 -0.03 2.27
N ILE A 62 5.77 -0.82 1.24
CA ILE A 62 5.69 -2.28 1.36
C ILE A 62 6.92 -2.89 0.69
N LEU A 63 8.09 -2.63 1.25
CA LEU A 63 9.26 -3.48 1.07
C LEU A 63 9.22 -4.54 2.15
N ASP A 64 8.40 -5.55 1.95
CA ASP A 64 8.60 -6.82 2.63
C ASP A 64 9.65 -7.61 1.85
N GLU A 65 10.59 -8.25 2.57
CA GLU A 65 11.82 -8.90 2.14
C GLU A 65 11.66 -10.09 1.16
N ARG A 66 10.53 -10.21 0.52
CA ARG A 66 10.32 -11.12 -0.60
C ARG A 66 9.96 -10.30 -1.82
N GLU A 67 10.98 -9.71 -2.45
CA GLU A 67 10.85 -9.27 -3.84
C GLU A 67 10.41 -10.47 -4.69
N ARG A 68 9.10 -10.68 -4.73
CA ARG A 68 8.56 -11.50 -5.80
C ARG A 68 8.95 -10.80 -7.07
N SER A 69 9.72 -11.50 -7.92
CA SER A 69 10.21 -10.92 -9.14
C SER A 69 9.07 -10.25 -9.89
N SER A 70 9.32 -9.17 -10.58
CA SER A 70 8.33 -8.48 -11.42
C SER A 70 7.62 -9.45 -12.36
N GLU A 71 8.31 -10.50 -12.78
CA GLU A 71 7.77 -11.61 -13.57
C GLU A 71 6.69 -12.42 -12.83
N GLN A 72 6.87 -12.67 -11.54
CA GLN A 72 5.88 -13.41 -10.75
C GLN A 72 4.61 -12.58 -10.53
N LYS A 73 4.76 -11.27 -10.24
CA LYS A 73 3.62 -10.34 -10.15
C LYS A 73 2.85 -10.29 -11.47
N GLU A 74 3.55 -10.22 -12.59
CA GLU A 74 2.94 -10.19 -13.91
C GLU A 74 2.22 -11.51 -14.28
N ARG A 75 2.78 -12.67 -13.93
CA ARG A 75 2.10 -13.96 -14.09
C ARG A 75 0.79 -14.01 -13.27
N ILE A 76 0.83 -13.54 -12.03
CA ILE A 76 -0.36 -13.47 -11.17
C ILE A 76 -1.39 -12.53 -11.79
N ARG A 77 -0.98 -11.35 -12.25
CA ARG A 77 -1.86 -10.37 -12.92
C ARG A 77 -2.54 -10.97 -14.14
N GLN A 78 -1.79 -11.65 -15.00
CA GLN A 78 -2.34 -12.32 -16.19
C GLN A 78 -3.29 -13.47 -15.84
N ALA A 79 -2.99 -14.26 -14.81
CA ALA A 79 -3.85 -15.33 -14.35
C ALA A 79 -5.19 -14.79 -13.82
N ILE A 80 -5.17 -13.66 -13.09
CA ILE A 80 -6.36 -13.00 -12.56
C ILE A 80 -7.19 -12.37 -13.69
N SER A 81 -6.56 -11.69 -14.64
CA SER A 81 -7.25 -10.99 -15.73
C SER A 81 -8.08 -11.91 -16.63
N LYS A 82 -7.66 -13.16 -16.77
CA LYS A 82 -8.36 -14.19 -17.56
C LYS A 82 -9.58 -14.79 -16.86
N ARG A 83 -9.77 -14.51 -15.56
CA ARG A 83 -10.87 -15.10 -14.80
C ARG A 83 -12.09 -14.19 -14.80
N ILE A 84 -13.25 -14.75 -15.05
CA ILE A 84 -14.52 -14.05 -15.02
C ILE A 84 -14.85 -13.73 -13.57
N PRO A 85 -15.30 -12.48 -13.27
CA PRO A 85 -15.80 -12.14 -11.94
C PRO A 85 -16.98 -13.06 -11.56
N LEU A 86 -16.95 -13.55 -10.33
CA LEU A 86 -18.02 -14.36 -9.76
C LEU A 86 -18.90 -13.47 -8.89
N ASP A 87 -20.19 -13.70 -8.92
CA ASP A 87 -21.08 -13.10 -7.92
C ASP A 87 -21.03 -13.95 -6.63
N LEU A 88 -20.19 -13.52 -5.70
CA LEU A 88 -20.03 -14.17 -4.40
C LEU A 88 -21.10 -13.69 -3.39
N GLY A 89 -21.95 -12.73 -3.76
CA GLY A 89 -22.88 -12.09 -2.84
C GLY A 89 -22.21 -11.22 -1.77
N LEU A 90 -20.90 -11.00 -1.87
CA LEU A 90 -20.12 -10.20 -0.92
C LEU A 90 -20.12 -8.75 -1.36
N LYS A 91 -21.18 -8.04 -1.03
CA LYS A 91 -21.41 -6.64 -1.41
C LYS A 91 -21.80 -5.83 -0.19
N ASP A 92 -21.32 -4.60 -0.15
CA ASP A 92 -21.73 -3.61 0.83
C ASP A 92 -21.92 -2.25 0.18
N LYS A 93 -22.80 -1.43 0.78
CA LYS A 93 -23.13 -0.08 0.29
C LYS A 93 -23.15 0.88 1.45
N ASN A 94 -22.39 1.94 1.30
CA ASN A 94 -22.35 3.02 2.28
C ASN A 94 -22.14 4.37 1.59
N ALA A 95 -22.87 5.40 2.01
CA ALA A 95 -22.74 6.79 1.54
C ALA A 95 -22.63 6.96 0.01
N GLY A 96 -23.36 6.14 -0.75
CA GLY A 96 -23.34 6.18 -2.22
C GLY A 96 -22.18 5.43 -2.87
N MET A 97 -21.31 4.82 -2.08
CA MET A 97 -20.27 3.90 -2.55
C MET A 97 -20.78 2.46 -2.46
N GLU A 98 -20.50 1.66 -3.49
CA GLU A 98 -20.76 0.22 -3.50
C GLU A 98 -19.42 -0.52 -3.56
N PHE A 99 -19.24 -1.46 -2.66
CA PHE A 99 -18.08 -2.35 -2.63
C PHE A 99 -18.50 -3.79 -2.90
N GLU A 100 -17.76 -4.46 -3.76
CA GLU A 100 -18.04 -5.85 -4.14
C GLU A 100 -16.73 -6.65 -4.18
N VAL A 101 -16.74 -7.85 -3.60
CA VAL A 101 -15.69 -8.85 -3.77
C VAL A 101 -16.12 -9.83 -4.86
N GLY A 102 -15.49 -9.75 -6.03
CA GLY A 102 -15.83 -10.56 -7.20
C GLY A 102 -15.11 -11.92 -7.23
N ASN A 103 -13.89 -12.01 -6.72
CA ASN A 103 -13.12 -13.25 -6.70
C ASN A 103 -12.17 -13.30 -5.50
N ILE A 104 -11.97 -14.53 -5.03
CA ILE A 104 -10.97 -14.87 -4.03
C ILE A 104 -10.07 -15.96 -4.61
N PHE A 105 -8.76 -15.76 -4.60
CA PHE A 105 -7.79 -16.70 -5.12
C PHE A 105 -6.72 -16.99 -4.08
N ILE A 106 -6.12 -18.17 -4.17
CA ILE A 106 -4.95 -18.55 -3.39
C ILE A 106 -3.85 -18.94 -4.38
N ASP A 107 -2.67 -18.37 -4.20
CA ASP A 107 -1.46 -18.72 -4.94
C ASP A 107 -0.32 -18.93 -3.94
N GLY A 108 -0.06 -20.19 -3.61
CA GLY A 108 0.86 -20.57 -2.53
C GLY A 108 0.38 -20.00 -1.18
N ASP A 109 1.19 -19.11 -0.60
CA ASP A 109 0.93 -18.44 0.69
C ASP A 109 0.24 -17.08 0.52
N ILE A 110 -0.20 -16.74 -0.70
CA ILE A 110 -0.89 -15.48 -0.97
C ILE A 110 -2.38 -15.69 -1.12
N LEU A 111 -3.11 -14.82 -0.45
CA LEU A 111 -4.52 -14.58 -0.67
C LEU A 111 -4.69 -13.36 -1.57
N LEU A 112 -5.42 -13.54 -2.67
CA LEU A 112 -5.72 -12.49 -3.64
C LEU A 112 -7.21 -12.21 -3.64
N LEU A 113 -7.59 -10.96 -3.41
CA LEU A 113 -8.97 -10.49 -3.47
C LEU A 113 -9.14 -9.56 -4.66
N ARG A 114 -9.99 -9.95 -5.62
CA ARG A 114 -10.42 -9.07 -6.71
C ARG A 114 -11.69 -8.36 -6.27
N MET A 115 -11.64 -7.04 -6.28
CA MET A 115 -12.70 -6.20 -5.74
C MET A 115 -13.10 -5.13 -6.74
N THR A 116 -14.34 -4.68 -6.65
CA THR A 116 -14.85 -3.55 -7.42
C THR A 116 -15.43 -2.51 -6.47
N LEU A 117 -15.01 -1.27 -6.64
CA LEU A 117 -15.57 -0.12 -5.93
C LEU A 117 -16.30 0.77 -6.95
N THR A 118 -17.57 1.01 -6.70
CA THR A 118 -18.45 1.80 -7.56
C THR A 118 -18.90 3.06 -6.84
N ASN A 119 -18.66 4.20 -7.47
CA ASN A 119 -19.12 5.49 -6.99
C ASN A 119 -20.48 5.81 -7.62
N ARG A 120 -21.54 5.84 -6.82
CA ARG A 120 -22.91 6.21 -7.23
C ARG A 120 -23.24 7.68 -6.95
N THR A 121 -22.25 8.44 -6.46
CA THR A 121 -22.44 9.85 -6.13
C THR A 121 -22.19 10.76 -7.33
N GLN A 122 -22.52 12.04 -7.18
CA GLN A 122 -22.28 13.08 -8.19
C GLN A 122 -20.86 13.67 -8.16
N ILE A 123 -20.04 13.28 -7.18
CA ILE A 123 -18.69 13.82 -6.99
C ILE A 123 -17.67 12.67 -7.02
N GLY A 124 -16.44 12.97 -7.44
CA GLY A 124 -15.34 12.03 -7.38
C GLY A 124 -15.02 11.60 -5.95
N TYR A 125 -14.62 10.36 -5.80
CA TYR A 125 -14.20 9.79 -4.52
C TYR A 125 -12.71 9.49 -4.58
N THR A 126 -11.94 10.07 -3.65
CA THR A 126 -10.50 9.81 -3.49
C THR A 126 -10.29 8.74 -2.44
N THR A 127 -9.56 7.69 -2.80
CA THR A 127 -9.24 6.59 -1.88
C THR A 127 -8.02 7.00 -1.06
N ASP A 128 -8.18 7.16 0.24
CA ASP A 128 -7.09 7.50 1.16
C ASP A 128 -6.33 6.24 1.58
N PHE A 129 -7.02 5.25 2.15
CA PHE A 129 -6.43 3.97 2.54
C PHE A 129 -7.46 2.84 2.51
N MET A 130 -6.95 1.60 2.48
CA MET A 130 -7.74 0.38 2.65
C MET A 130 -7.06 -0.52 3.68
N ARG A 131 -7.83 -1.05 4.61
CA ARG A 131 -7.35 -1.97 5.64
C ARG A 131 -8.19 -3.23 5.66
N PHE A 132 -7.53 -4.34 5.93
CA PHE A 132 -8.17 -5.65 6.03
C PHE A 132 -7.96 -6.20 7.43
N TYR A 133 -9.00 -6.82 7.96
CA TYR A 133 -8.97 -7.41 9.29
C TYR A 133 -9.53 -8.83 9.25
N ILE A 134 -8.87 -9.74 9.94
CA ILE A 134 -9.46 -11.02 10.30
C ILE A 134 -10.12 -10.85 11.66
N GLN A 135 -11.37 -11.23 11.75
CA GLN A 135 -12.12 -11.21 13.02
C GLN A 135 -12.95 -12.48 13.18
N ASP A 136 -13.29 -12.81 14.40
CA ASP A 136 -14.15 -13.94 14.70
C ASP A 136 -15.54 -13.77 14.08
N ALA A 137 -16.02 -14.79 13.36
CA ALA A 137 -17.35 -14.79 12.74
C ALA A 137 -18.51 -14.78 13.76
N LYS A 138 -18.26 -15.21 15.00
CA LYS A 138 -19.26 -15.22 16.08
C LYS A 138 -18.80 -14.33 17.23
N ILE A 139 -19.48 -13.21 17.40
CA ILE A 139 -19.29 -12.33 18.55
C ILE A 139 -20.21 -12.80 19.66
N HIS A 140 -19.66 -13.39 20.73
CA HIS A 140 -20.43 -13.65 21.94
C HIS A 140 -20.66 -12.35 22.71
N LYS A 141 -21.89 -12.12 23.19
CA LYS A 141 -22.39 -10.86 23.80
C LYS A 141 -21.54 -10.24 24.91
N LYS A 142 -20.46 -10.87 25.38
CA LYS A 142 -19.61 -10.43 26.49
C LYS A 142 -18.10 -10.56 26.23
N THR A 143 -17.67 -10.80 25.00
CA THR A 143 -16.25 -11.01 24.67
C THR A 143 -15.73 -9.84 23.84
N ALA A 144 -14.53 -9.37 24.12
CA ALA A 144 -13.85 -8.43 23.26
C ALA A 144 -13.64 -9.07 21.88
N VAL A 145 -13.97 -8.33 20.81
CA VAL A 145 -13.72 -8.78 19.44
C VAL A 145 -12.24 -8.64 19.17
N GLN A 146 -11.57 -9.75 18.92
CA GLN A 146 -10.19 -9.72 18.46
C GLN A 146 -10.20 -9.46 16.96
N GLN A 147 -9.55 -8.38 16.54
CA GLN A 147 -9.30 -8.05 15.15
C GLN A 147 -7.80 -8.08 14.89
N ILE A 148 -7.39 -8.81 13.86
CA ILE A 148 -5.98 -8.90 13.44
C ILE A 148 -5.88 -8.22 12.09
N GLU A 149 -5.15 -7.10 12.03
CA GLU A 149 -4.92 -6.38 10.78
C GLU A 149 -4.02 -7.22 9.86
N GLN A 150 -4.43 -7.29 8.58
CA GLN A 150 -3.69 -8.00 7.54
C GLN A 150 -2.90 -7.03 6.71
N ASN A 151 -1.61 -7.31 6.53
CA ASN A 151 -0.74 -6.50 5.70
C ASN A 151 -0.99 -6.76 4.22
N ILE A 152 -1.15 -5.69 3.45
CA ILE A 152 -1.19 -5.75 1.99
C ILE A 152 0.24 -5.94 1.49
N LEU A 153 0.50 -7.01 0.73
CA LEU A 153 1.79 -7.28 0.10
C LEU A 153 1.99 -6.44 -1.16
N PHE A 154 0.97 -6.40 -2.00
CA PHE A 154 0.91 -5.56 -3.20
C PHE A 154 -0.53 -5.45 -3.71
N ALA A 155 -0.78 -4.48 -4.59
CA ALA A 155 -2.06 -4.33 -5.25
C ALA A 155 -1.86 -4.08 -6.75
N PHE A 156 -2.82 -4.52 -7.57
CA PHE A 156 -2.91 -4.22 -9.00
C PHE A 156 -4.10 -3.30 -9.24
N ASP A 157 -3.89 -2.29 -10.08
CA ASP A 157 -4.91 -1.36 -10.56
C ASP A 157 -5.68 -0.67 -9.41
N TYR A 158 -5.00 -0.46 -8.26
CA TYR A 158 -5.59 0.21 -7.11
C TYR A 158 -5.97 1.65 -7.46
N PRO A 159 -7.25 2.04 -7.29
CA PRO A 159 -7.70 3.35 -7.71
C PRO A 159 -7.30 4.42 -6.68
N GLU A 160 -6.63 5.46 -7.14
CA GLU A 160 -6.40 6.68 -6.34
C GLU A 160 -7.68 7.54 -6.31
N GLU A 161 -8.42 7.53 -7.43
CA GLU A 161 -9.67 8.26 -7.57
C GLU A 161 -10.70 7.42 -8.34
N ILE A 162 -11.96 7.56 -7.95
CA ILE A 162 -13.11 6.96 -8.63
C ILE A 162 -14.06 8.10 -9.01
N PRO A 163 -14.11 8.49 -10.29
CA PRO A 163 -15.00 9.54 -10.75
C PRO A 163 -16.46 9.27 -10.42
N ALA A 164 -17.28 10.32 -10.46
CA ALA A 164 -18.72 10.22 -10.28
C ALA A 164 -19.33 9.20 -11.26
N HIS A 165 -20.19 8.32 -10.76
CA HIS A 165 -20.89 7.28 -11.52
C HIS A 165 -20.00 6.23 -12.20
N GLU A 166 -18.72 6.13 -11.81
CA GLU A 166 -17.81 5.14 -12.36
C GLU A 166 -17.51 4.01 -11.37
N SER A 167 -16.92 2.93 -11.91
CA SER A 167 -16.44 1.78 -11.15
C SER A 167 -14.97 1.53 -11.46
N ARG A 168 -14.24 1.07 -10.46
CA ARG A 168 -12.86 0.61 -10.61
C ARG A 168 -12.73 -0.79 -10.01
N THR A 169 -12.12 -1.68 -10.79
CA THR A 169 -11.80 -3.04 -10.34
C THR A 169 -10.31 -3.14 -10.10
N PHE A 170 -9.95 -3.68 -8.96
CA PHE A 170 -8.56 -3.83 -8.52
C PHE A 170 -8.38 -5.15 -7.79
N THR A 171 -7.13 -5.55 -7.58
CA THR A 171 -6.80 -6.77 -6.86
C THR A 171 -5.78 -6.46 -5.77
N VAL A 172 -6.03 -6.97 -4.58
CA VAL A 172 -5.12 -6.85 -3.44
C VAL A 172 -4.59 -8.23 -3.07
N ALA A 173 -3.29 -8.29 -2.81
CA ALA A 173 -2.58 -9.47 -2.34
C ALA A 173 -2.18 -9.29 -0.88
N MET A 174 -2.41 -10.30 -0.08
CA MET A 174 -2.02 -10.35 1.34
C MET A 174 -1.52 -11.73 1.71
N ASN A 175 -0.90 -11.88 2.86
CA ASN A 175 -0.53 -13.20 3.38
C ASN A 175 -1.80 -14.02 3.70
N LYS A 176 -1.70 -15.33 3.45
CA LYS A 176 -2.76 -16.29 3.77
C LYS A 176 -2.79 -16.60 5.26
#